data_600fe175453b5fe191c88f6899fc19dd
#
_entry.id   600fe175453b5fe191c88f6899fc19dd
#
_cell.length_a   1.000
_cell.length_b   1.000
_cell.length_c   1.000
_cell.angle_alpha   90.00
_cell.angle_beta   90.00
_cell.angle_gamma   90.00
#
_symmetry.space_group_name_H-M   'P 1'
#
loop_
_entity.id
_entity.type
_entity.pdbx_description
1 polymer ?
#
loop_
_entity_poly.entity_id
_entity_poly.type
_entity_poly.pdbx_seq_one_letter_code
_entity_poly.pdbx_strand_id
1 'polypeptide(L)'
;MNLNSIISGLFRFFVSVFSWSKSDSKRAVHTRTARVRVGKGDKPVTYEQALAPHHIGHRKGWLSQHTSNLKGEGGPSERTIEDVFIRRFMFGTFHSCLANEIVIKWRGNVLIVCALMLQKLPPQKFYFLIGYSESLLSHFYKCPVKLEIQTLQDKAVYKYL
;
A
#
# COMPACT_ATOMS: atom_id res chain seq x y z
N MET A 1 -3.24 35.13 1.18
CA MET A 1 -3.37 33.88 1.93
C MET A 1 -1.99 33.48 2.38
N ASN A 2 -1.72 33.44 3.68
CA ASN A 2 -0.36 33.39 4.25
C ASN A 2 0.15 31.93 4.21
N LEU A 3 1.31 31.70 3.58
CA LEU A 3 1.97 30.38 3.50
C LEU A 3 2.11 29.67 4.86
N ASN A 4 2.31 30.44 5.92
CA ASN A 4 2.43 29.94 7.29
C ASN A 4 1.14 29.31 7.83
N SER A 5 -0.02 29.71 7.34
CA SER A 5 -1.32 29.13 7.72
C SER A 5 -1.52 27.74 7.07
N ILE A 6 -1.01 27.55 5.87
CA ILE A 6 -1.10 26.25 5.15
C ILE A 6 -0.14 25.25 5.78
N ILE A 7 1.07 25.67 6.14
CA ILE A 7 2.09 24.82 6.78
C ILE A 7 1.64 24.39 8.19
N SER A 8 1.02 25.30 8.95
CA SER A 8 0.49 24.95 10.29
C SER A 8 -0.71 24.01 10.22
N GLY A 9 -1.54 24.12 9.19
CA GLY A 9 -2.65 23.19 8.93
C GLY A 9 -2.18 21.78 8.56
N LEU A 10 -1.19 21.70 7.68
CA LEU A 10 -0.53 20.45 7.31
C LEU A 10 0.17 19.79 8.49
N PHE A 11 0.83 20.57 9.35
CA PHE A 11 1.52 20.05 10.54
C PHE A 11 0.54 19.52 11.60
N ARG A 12 -0.62 20.17 11.79
CA ARG A 12 -1.69 19.66 12.65
C ARG A 12 -2.33 18.41 12.11
N PHE A 13 -2.48 18.29 10.80
CA PHE A 13 -2.97 17.07 10.15
C PHE A 13 -1.96 15.93 10.32
N PHE A 14 -0.67 16.22 10.22
CA PHE A 14 0.41 15.25 10.40
C PHE A 14 0.48 14.74 11.85
N VAL A 15 0.30 15.60 12.85
CA VAL A 15 0.33 15.21 14.27
C VAL A 15 -0.92 14.43 14.69
N SER A 16 -2.09 14.73 14.11
CA SER A 16 -3.33 13.98 14.34
C SER A 16 -3.29 12.56 13.77
N VAL A 17 -2.57 12.36 12.67
CA VAL A 17 -2.40 11.03 12.04
C VAL A 17 -1.40 10.16 12.81
N PHE A 18 -0.54 10.76 13.64
CA PHE A 18 0.47 10.06 14.45
C PHE A 18 -0.04 9.56 15.80
N SER A 19 -1.32 9.67 16.10
CA SER A 19 -1.92 8.99 17.23
C SER A 19 -1.97 7.49 16.96
N TRP A 20 -0.85 6.84 17.22
CA TRP A 20 -0.70 5.39 17.18
C TRP A 20 -1.61 4.77 18.24
N SER A 21 -2.68 4.14 17.83
CA SER A 21 -3.44 3.23 18.68
C SER A 21 -2.56 2.01 18.99
N LYS A 22 -2.15 1.93 20.25
CA LYS A 22 -1.32 0.83 20.81
C LYS A 22 -2.12 -0.47 20.97
N SER A 23 -2.84 -0.97 19.98
CA SER A 23 -3.66 -2.18 20.18
C SER A 23 -3.31 -3.40 19.32
N ASP A 24 -2.29 -3.35 18.46
CA ASP A 24 -1.94 -4.51 17.62
C ASP A 24 -0.55 -5.09 17.84
N SER A 25 0.00 -4.91 19.02
CA SER A 25 1.27 -5.51 19.41
C SER A 25 1.03 -6.77 20.24
N LYS A 26 0.62 -7.88 19.64
CA LYS A 26 0.85 -9.25 20.17
C LYS A 26 0.37 -10.32 19.20
N ARG A 27 0.84 -10.34 17.97
CA ARG A 27 0.98 -11.64 17.30
C ARG A 27 2.46 -11.95 17.22
N ALA A 28 2.95 -12.60 18.27
CA ALA A 28 4.20 -13.30 18.19
C ALA A 28 4.11 -14.23 16.97
N VAL A 29 4.91 -13.95 15.95
CA VAL A 29 5.13 -14.88 14.86
C VAL A 29 5.84 -16.07 15.51
N HIS A 30 5.06 -17.05 15.96
CA HIS A 30 5.61 -18.34 16.32
C HIS A 30 6.24 -18.90 15.05
N THR A 31 7.55 -18.82 14.95
CA THR A 31 8.36 -19.63 14.04
C THR A 31 8.20 -21.09 14.44
N ARG A 32 7.03 -21.66 14.14
CA ARG A 32 6.86 -23.10 14.20
C ARG A 32 7.70 -23.66 13.06
N THR A 33 8.68 -24.48 13.42
CA THR A 33 9.34 -25.39 12.49
C THR A 33 8.33 -25.89 11.48
N ALA A 34 8.67 -25.80 10.19
CA ALA A 34 7.79 -26.17 9.09
C ALA A 34 7.31 -27.62 9.24
N ARG A 35 6.24 -27.81 9.96
CA ARG A 35 5.48 -29.06 9.89
C ARG A 35 4.72 -29.03 8.58
N VAL A 36 5.02 -29.96 7.70
CA VAL A 36 4.18 -30.28 6.57
C VAL A 36 2.79 -30.58 7.13
N ARG A 37 1.91 -29.60 7.14
CA ARG A 37 0.51 -29.84 7.41
C ARG A 37 -0.05 -30.46 6.14
N VAL A 38 -0.41 -31.71 6.21
CA VAL A 38 -1.38 -32.29 5.29
C VAL A 38 -2.70 -31.59 5.63
N GLY A 39 -2.85 -30.37 5.16
CA GLY A 39 -4.10 -29.62 5.26
C GLY A 39 -5.06 -30.20 4.24
N LYS A 40 -6.32 -30.37 4.64
CA LYS A 40 -7.39 -30.49 3.66
C LYS A 40 -7.28 -29.27 2.75
N GLY A 41 -7.04 -29.47 1.45
CA GLY A 41 -7.00 -28.40 0.45
C GLY A 41 -8.24 -27.53 0.54
N ASP A 42 -8.26 -26.40 -0.17
CA ASP A 42 -9.39 -25.49 -0.35
C ASP A 42 -9.64 -24.47 0.77
N LYS A 43 -8.64 -24.13 1.57
CA LYS A 43 -8.76 -22.98 2.45
C LYS A 43 -8.49 -21.69 1.65
N PRO A 44 -9.44 -20.77 1.59
CA PRO A 44 -9.22 -19.47 0.97
C PRO A 44 -8.21 -18.65 1.80
N VAL A 45 -7.25 -18.03 1.13
CA VAL A 45 -6.18 -17.24 1.76
C VAL A 45 -6.08 -15.87 1.13
N THR A 46 -5.56 -14.92 1.90
CA THR A 46 -5.24 -13.58 1.41
C THR A 46 -3.95 -13.61 0.59
N TYR A 47 -3.70 -12.56 -0.20
CA TYR A 47 -2.45 -12.40 -0.96
C TYR A 47 -1.20 -12.54 -0.07
N GLU A 48 -1.20 -11.92 1.11
CA GLU A 48 -0.08 -11.98 2.05
C GLU A 48 0.12 -13.37 2.65
N GLN A 49 -0.95 -14.11 2.89
CA GLN A 49 -0.88 -15.49 3.38
C GLN A 49 -0.41 -16.45 2.29
N ALA A 50 -0.85 -16.24 1.06
CA ALA A 50 -0.46 -17.05 -0.09
C ALA A 50 1.00 -16.86 -0.49
N LEU A 51 1.51 -15.63 -0.32
CA LEU A 51 2.85 -15.22 -0.74
C LEU A 51 3.64 -14.71 0.46
N ALA A 52 4.15 -15.63 1.26
CA ALA A 52 4.99 -15.33 2.41
C ALA A 52 6.32 -14.64 2.02
N PRO A 53 7.04 -14.00 2.95
CA PRO A 53 8.25 -13.22 2.64
C PRO A 53 9.35 -14.01 1.90
N HIS A 54 9.45 -15.31 2.10
CA HIS A 54 10.43 -16.15 1.39
C HIS A 54 10.14 -16.32 -0.10
N HIS A 55 8.95 -15.93 -0.57
CA HIS A 55 8.61 -15.90 -1.99
C HIS A 55 9.05 -14.61 -2.69
N ILE A 56 9.59 -13.64 -1.97
CA ILE A 56 10.14 -12.41 -2.57
C ILE A 56 11.30 -12.79 -3.50
N GLY A 57 11.25 -12.26 -4.72
CA GLY A 57 12.18 -12.58 -5.79
C GLY A 57 11.71 -13.67 -6.75
N HIS A 58 10.89 -14.63 -6.29
CA HIS A 58 10.38 -15.72 -7.14
C HIS A 58 8.94 -15.49 -7.60
N ARG A 59 8.06 -15.15 -6.67
CA ARG A 59 6.61 -15.05 -6.89
C ARG A 59 6.01 -13.74 -6.42
N LYS A 60 6.72 -13.01 -5.58
CA LYS A 60 6.29 -11.73 -5.00
C LYS A 60 7.41 -10.70 -5.15
N GLY A 61 7.05 -9.46 -5.49
CA GLY A 61 7.97 -8.32 -5.45
C GLY A 61 7.98 -7.66 -4.08
N TRP A 62 8.92 -6.73 -3.89
CA TRP A 62 8.92 -5.82 -2.77
C TRP A 62 7.71 -4.89 -2.83
N LEU A 63 7.22 -4.44 -1.68
CA LEU A 63 6.12 -3.48 -1.60
C LEU A 63 6.52 -2.07 -2.08
N SER A 64 7.78 -1.73 -2.02
CA SER A 64 8.34 -0.50 -2.60
C SER A 64 9.47 -0.86 -3.55
N GLN A 65 9.38 -0.38 -4.79
CA GLN A 65 10.33 -0.66 -5.86
C GLN A 65 10.88 0.66 -6.41
N HIS A 66 12.12 0.96 -6.06
CA HIS A 66 12.86 2.14 -6.53
C HIS A 66 14.37 1.86 -6.52
N THR A 67 15.13 2.74 -7.15
CA THR A 67 16.59 2.58 -7.29
C THR A 67 17.40 3.24 -6.17
N SER A 68 16.76 4.04 -5.30
CA SER A 68 17.48 4.83 -4.28
C SER A 68 18.27 4.01 -3.26
N ASN A 69 18.00 2.72 -3.15
CA ASN A 69 18.72 1.79 -2.27
C ASN A 69 19.95 1.16 -2.93
N LEU A 70 20.18 1.43 -4.21
CA LEU A 70 21.35 0.90 -4.91
C LEU A 70 22.60 1.72 -4.58
N LYS A 71 23.76 1.05 -4.62
CA LYS A 71 25.04 1.71 -4.40
C LYS A 71 25.27 2.77 -5.48
N GLY A 72 25.55 4.00 -5.06
CA GLY A 72 25.76 5.14 -5.94
C GLY A 72 24.51 5.99 -6.20
N GLU A 73 23.34 5.53 -5.78
CA GLU A 73 22.10 6.30 -5.82
C GLU A 73 21.86 7.04 -4.50
N GLY A 74 21.20 8.19 -4.57
CA GLY A 74 20.91 9.04 -3.42
C GLY A 74 19.44 9.07 -3.03
N GLY A 75 19.14 9.64 -1.83
CA GLY A 75 17.78 9.97 -1.40
C GLY A 75 16.91 8.81 -0.86
N PRO A 76 17.47 7.74 -0.23
CA PRO A 76 16.63 6.66 0.31
C PRO A 76 15.70 7.13 1.42
N SER A 77 16.10 8.11 2.24
CA SER A 77 15.26 8.69 3.28
C SER A 77 14.05 9.44 2.73
N GLU A 78 14.24 10.22 1.67
CA GLU A 78 13.17 10.95 0.99
C GLU A 78 12.16 9.99 0.36
N ARG A 79 12.62 8.96 -0.35
CA ARG A 79 11.76 7.91 -0.92
C ARG A 79 10.95 7.20 0.16
N THR A 80 11.52 6.95 1.31
CA THR A 80 10.80 6.32 2.43
C THR A 80 9.67 7.22 2.94
N ILE A 81 9.92 8.52 3.08
CA ILE A 81 8.89 9.48 3.49
C ILE A 81 7.76 9.56 2.47
N GLU A 82 8.09 9.64 1.18
CA GLU A 82 7.11 9.65 0.09
C GLU A 82 6.27 8.37 0.08
N ASP A 83 6.88 7.20 0.23
CA ASP A 83 6.18 5.92 0.28
C ASP A 83 5.21 5.85 1.46
N VAL A 84 5.63 6.30 2.63
CA VAL A 84 4.75 6.35 3.82
C VAL A 84 3.58 7.29 3.58
N PHE A 85 3.82 8.45 2.98
CA PHE A 85 2.77 9.42 2.64
C PHE A 85 1.74 8.80 1.67
N ILE A 86 2.20 8.19 0.58
CA ILE A 86 1.34 7.56 -0.42
C ILE A 86 0.50 6.46 0.22
N ARG A 87 1.10 5.60 1.04
CA ARG A 87 0.38 4.52 1.76
C ARG A 87 -0.71 5.08 2.65
N ARG A 88 -0.42 6.11 3.44
CA ARG A 88 -1.40 6.75 4.32
C ARG A 88 -2.49 7.46 3.56
N PHE A 89 -2.14 8.16 2.48
CA PHE A 89 -3.10 8.80 1.60
C PHE A 89 -4.08 7.79 0.99
N MET A 90 -3.58 6.71 0.42
CA MET A 90 -4.41 5.65 -0.17
C MET A 90 -5.29 4.96 0.88
N PHE A 91 -4.75 4.70 2.05
CA PHE A 91 -5.52 4.13 3.15
C PHE A 91 -6.67 5.04 3.60
N GLY A 92 -6.45 6.34 3.66
CA GLY A 92 -7.48 7.32 4.01
C GLY A 92 -8.53 7.53 2.91
N THR A 93 -8.09 7.58 1.65
CA THR A 93 -8.97 7.82 0.49
C THR A 93 -9.87 6.61 0.21
N PHE A 94 -9.31 5.41 0.25
CA PHE A 94 -10.04 4.16 0.02
C PHE A 94 -10.34 3.43 1.32
N HIS A 95 -10.99 4.15 2.25
CA HIS A 95 -11.29 3.62 3.57
C HIS A 95 -12.03 2.28 3.51
N SER A 96 -11.50 1.28 4.22
CA SER A 96 -12.04 -0.10 4.29
C SER A 96 -12.14 -0.86 2.96
N CYS A 97 -11.63 -0.30 1.85
CA CYS A 97 -11.65 -0.95 0.54
C CYS A 97 -10.37 -1.70 0.23
N LEU A 98 -9.26 -1.41 0.91
CA LEU A 98 -8.00 -2.10 0.66
C LEU A 98 -8.04 -3.54 1.20
N ALA A 99 -7.78 -4.49 0.33
CA ALA A 99 -7.65 -5.90 0.71
C ALA A 99 -6.28 -6.19 1.32
N ASN A 100 -5.22 -5.60 0.77
CA ASN A 100 -3.83 -5.76 1.17
C ASN A 100 -3.10 -4.42 1.21
N GLU A 101 -1.82 -4.47 1.58
CA GLU A 101 -0.92 -3.34 1.39
C GLU A 101 -0.71 -3.04 -0.09
N ILE A 102 -0.51 -1.78 -0.40
CA ILE A 102 -0.25 -1.32 -1.77
C ILE A 102 1.20 -1.56 -2.16
N VAL A 103 1.42 -1.77 -3.45
CA VAL A 103 2.76 -1.86 -4.05
C VAL A 103 3.04 -0.55 -4.79
N ILE A 104 4.13 0.10 -4.43
CA ILE A 104 4.56 1.37 -5.02
C ILE A 104 5.77 1.11 -5.90
N LYS A 105 5.70 1.56 -7.15
CA LYS A 105 6.78 1.39 -8.13
C LYS A 105 7.16 2.75 -8.71
N TRP A 106 8.40 3.11 -8.53
CA TRP A 106 9.01 4.27 -9.18
C TRP A 106 9.74 3.79 -10.43
N ARG A 107 9.22 4.10 -11.58
CA ARG A 107 9.80 3.70 -12.88
C ARG A 107 10.15 4.92 -13.71
N GLY A 108 11.40 5.35 -13.64
CA GLY A 108 11.82 6.61 -14.23
C GLY A 108 11.02 7.77 -13.65
N ASN A 109 10.30 8.51 -14.48
CA ASN A 109 9.45 9.63 -14.05
C ASN A 109 7.98 9.24 -13.80
N VAL A 110 7.67 7.96 -13.71
CA VAL A 110 6.27 7.49 -13.51
C VAL A 110 6.14 6.81 -12.16
N LEU A 111 5.17 7.27 -11.39
CA LEU A 111 4.75 6.62 -10.15
C LEU A 111 3.59 5.67 -10.44
N ILE A 112 3.79 4.40 -10.18
CA ILE A 112 2.76 3.36 -10.34
C ILE A 112 2.39 2.85 -8.95
N VAL A 113 1.09 2.92 -8.63
CA VAL A 113 0.53 2.42 -7.37
C VAL A 113 -0.38 1.25 -7.68
N CYS A 114 0.02 0.05 -7.27
CA CYS A 114 -0.77 -1.17 -7.46
C CYS A 114 -1.51 -1.51 -6.17
N ALA A 115 -2.81 -1.78 -6.26
CA ALA A 115 -3.64 -2.12 -5.11
C ALA A 115 -4.67 -3.21 -5.43
N LEU A 116 -4.90 -4.08 -4.43
CA LEU A 116 -6.02 -5.01 -4.43
C LEU A 116 -7.15 -4.40 -3.61
N MET A 117 -8.31 -4.21 -4.23
CA MET A 117 -9.44 -3.52 -3.59
C MET A 117 -10.69 -4.37 -3.54
N LEU A 118 -11.45 -4.21 -2.47
CA LEU A 118 -12.74 -4.88 -2.27
C LEU A 118 -13.84 -4.12 -3.00
N GLN A 119 -14.76 -4.84 -3.60
CA GLN A 119 -15.94 -4.30 -4.29
C GLN A 119 -17.00 -3.78 -3.30
N LYS A 120 -16.64 -2.82 -2.45
CA LYS A 120 -17.56 -2.25 -1.46
C LYS A 120 -18.23 -0.96 -1.92
N LEU A 121 -17.67 -0.32 -2.93
CA LEU A 121 -18.17 0.95 -3.44
C LEU A 121 -18.86 0.74 -4.79
N PRO A 122 -19.89 1.55 -5.09
CA PRO A 122 -20.46 1.58 -6.43
C PRO A 122 -19.42 2.04 -7.45
N PRO A 123 -19.46 1.52 -8.70
CA PRO A 123 -18.42 1.77 -9.69
C PRO A 123 -18.15 3.25 -9.96
N GLN A 124 -19.19 4.08 -9.96
CA GLN A 124 -19.05 5.52 -10.18
C GLN A 124 -18.16 6.21 -9.13
N LYS A 125 -18.41 5.91 -7.85
CA LYS A 125 -17.58 6.46 -6.76
C LYS A 125 -16.16 5.92 -6.82
N PHE A 126 -16.02 4.66 -7.20
CA PHE A 126 -14.72 4.01 -7.30
C PHE A 126 -13.85 4.66 -8.38
N TYR A 127 -14.39 4.85 -9.59
CA TYR A 127 -13.67 5.52 -10.68
C TYR A 127 -13.38 6.99 -10.38
N PHE A 128 -14.31 7.67 -9.70
CA PHE A 128 -14.04 9.04 -9.24
C PHE A 128 -12.84 9.10 -8.29
N LEU A 129 -12.77 8.21 -7.30
CA LEU A 129 -11.66 8.18 -6.35
C LEU A 129 -10.32 7.84 -7.01
N ILE A 130 -10.33 6.98 -8.04
CA ILE A 130 -9.13 6.69 -8.84
C ILE A 130 -8.63 7.96 -9.51
N GLY A 131 -9.46 8.62 -10.30
CA GLY A 131 -9.09 9.85 -11.00
C GLY A 131 -8.68 10.98 -10.06
N TYR A 132 -9.38 11.12 -8.94
CA TYR A 132 -9.02 12.08 -7.88
C TYR A 132 -7.63 11.80 -7.32
N SER A 133 -7.35 10.54 -6.98
CA SER A 133 -6.06 10.15 -6.39
C SER A 133 -4.90 10.33 -7.37
N GLU A 134 -5.09 9.95 -8.64
CA GLU A 134 -4.09 10.14 -9.69
C GLU A 134 -3.79 11.63 -9.91
N SER A 135 -4.83 12.45 -10.03
CA SER A 135 -4.68 13.89 -10.25
C SER A 135 -4.00 14.58 -9.07
N LEU A 136 -4.38 14.25 -7.85
CA LEU A 136 -3.84 14.86 -6.65
C LEU A 136 -2.38 14.46 -6.41
N LEU A 137 -2.05 13.19 -6.52
CA LEU A 137 -0.68 12.70 -6.38
C LEU A 137 0.23 13.23 -7.50
N SER A 138 -0.28 13.29 -8.73
CA SER A 138 0.44 13.85 -9.87
C SER A 138 0.75 15.34 -9.67
N HIS A 139 -0.20 16.12 -9.16
CA HIS A 139 0.02 17.51 -8.79
C HIS A 139 1.06 17.66 -7.68
N PHE A 140 1.01 16.81 -6.68
CA PHE A 140 1.91 16.85 -5.51
C PHE A 140 3.35 16.48 -5.88
N TYR A 141 3.53 15.37 -6.59
CA TYR A 141 4.87 14.85 -6.95
C TYR A 141 5.43 15.38 -8.25
N LYS A 142 4.64 16.14 -9.02
CA LYS A 142 5.03 16.70 -10.35
C LYS A 142 5.48 15.62 -11.34
N CYS A 143 4.92 14.41 -11.23
CA CYS A 143 5.17 13.30 -12.13
C CYS A 143 3.85 12.61 -12.52
N PRO A 144 3.79 11.90 -13.65
CA PRO A 144 2.64 11.10 -14.00
C PRO A 144 2.41 10.00 -12.97
N VAL A 145 1.18 9.88 -12.47
CA VAL A 145 0.78 8.85 -11.52
C VAL A 145 -0.25 7.94 -12.16
N LYS A 146 -0.06 6.64 -12.03
CA LYS A 146 -0.99 5.62 -12.52
C LYS A 146 -1.37 4.67 -11.40
N LEU A 147 -2.67 4.51 -11.18
CA LEU A 147 -3.21 3.50 -10.29
C LEU A 147 -3.55 2.23 -11.06
N GLU A 148 -2.90 1.12 -10.71
CA GLU A 148 -3.19 -0.21 -11.23
C GLU A 148 -3.98 -0.97 -10.16
N ILE A 149 -5.29 -1.04 -10.34
CA ILE A 149 -6.19 -1.59 -9.33
C ILE A 149 -6.81 -2.87 -9.85
N GLN A 150 -6.77 -3.91 -9.01
CA GLN A 150 -7.52 -5.13 -9.18
C GLN A 150 -8.60 -5.21 -8.10
N THR A 151 -9.83 -5.53 -8.51
CA THR A 151 -10.96 -5.67 -7.58
C THR A 151 -11.16 -7.13 -7.20
N LEU A 152 -11.44 -7.35 -5.92
CA LEU A 152 -11.76 -8.65 -5.32
C LEU A 152 -13.13 -8.59 -4.67
N GLN A 153 -13.85 -9.70 -4.70
CA GLN A 153 -15.14 -9.83 -4.00
C GLN A 153 -14.93 -9.88 -2.49
N ASP A 154 -13.97 -10.70 -2.05
CA ASP A 154 -13.64 -10.85 -0.63
C ASP A 154 -12.12 -10.84 -0.43
N LYS A 155 -11.69 -10.38 0.74
CA LYS A 155 -10.28 -10.29 1.12
C LYS A 155 -9.59 -11.66 1.17
N ALA A 156 -10.30 -12.67 1.60
CA ALA A 156 -9.76 -14.02 1.83
C ALA A 156 -9.79 -14.92 0.58
N VAL A 157 -10.19 -14.43 -0.59
CA VAL A 157 -10.40 -15.23 -1.81
C VAL A 157 -9.36 -14.95 -2.89
N TYR A 158 -8.13 -14.65 -2.49
CA TYR A 158 -7.06 -14.49 -3.47
C TYR A 158 -6.63 -15.83 -4.09
N LYS A 159 -6.47 -16.86 -3.26
CA LYS A 159 -6.03 -18.20 -3.64
C LYS A 159 -6.52 -19.23 -2.64
N TYR A 160 -6.74 -20.44 -3.09
CA TYR A 160 -7.02 -21.61 -2.24
C TYR A 160 -5.73 -22.41 -2.03
N LEU A 161 -5.44 -22.77 -0.77
CA LEU A 161 -4.28 -23.58 -0.38
C LEU A 161 -4.71 -24.73 0.51
#